data_f4d1199c2e5bc5bd467ad62774466106
#
_entry.id   f4d1199c2e5bc5bd467ad62774466106
#
_cell.length_a   1.000
_cell.length_b   1.000
_cell.length_c   1.000
_cell.angle_alpha   90.00
_cell.angle_beta   90.00
_cell.angle_gamma   90.00
#
_symmetry.space_group_name_H-M   'P 1'
#
loop_
_entity.id
_entity.type
_entity.pdbx_description
1 polymer ?
#
loop_
_entity_poly.entity_id
_entity_poly.type
_entity_poly.pdbx_seq_one_letter_code
_entity_poly.pdbx_strand_id
1 'polypeptide(L)'
;KTVEKVQKGMEPEQKALKMALFAELSGDSSPAYYNQFLALTKNAEMKELIALEMIRKSKQPLKDIAFYRKNFEKNPGLLGQAYMEAFGKTKDPKVLQAALKDEWIQKTPQGAILFRYDFLASIAAQRAVLAAHKIDSKNQKTLVATIKARNKELEKAEGLAQKAIQKGDWTSQLVALQLFASESGRFYQELLSLPMPDGLSDEEQGQYMNLLSQQAAPFKTKSEQAMMKVDEFWATPNWKENLKNGLKSNKDLFVYLDREINSLSGIAKDADKADLKAILDQQTAAVAPNFKEIEQAR
;
A
#
# COMPACT_ATOMS: atom_id res chain seq x y z
N LYS A 1 37.64 7.48 30.71
CA LYS A 1 38.60 8.63 30.92
C LYS A 1 38.81 9.47 29.65
N THR A 2 38.91 8.88 28.45
CA THR A 2 39.10 9.63 27.20
C THR A 2 37.83 10.37 26.76
N VAL A 3 36.69 9.72 26.92
CA VAL A 3 35.35 10.30 26.58
C VAL A 3 35.01 11.46 27.50
N GLU A 4 35.35 11.38 28.79
CA GLU A 4 35.11 12.48 29.77
C GLU A 4 35.94 13.72 29.49
N LYS A 5 37.17 13.57 28.96
CA LYS A 5 38.03 14.70 28.58
C LYS A 5 37.49 15.48 27.38
N VAL A 6 36.93 14.78 26.39
CA VAL A 6 36.34 15.38 25.19
C VAL A 6 35.00 16.12 25.48
N GLN A 7 34.38 15.81 26.60
CA GLN A 7 33.06 16.38 26.97
C GLN A 7 33.15 17.69 27.77
N LYS A 8 34.36 18.09 28.21
CA LYS A 8 34.56 19.32 28.98
C LYS A 8 34.36 20.55 28.08
N GLY A 9 33.33 21.34 28.35
CA GLY A 9 33.03 22.57 27.59
C GLY A 9 32.04 22.39 26.41
N MET A 10 31.46 21.19 26.21
CA MET A 10 30.42 21.02 25.24
C MET A 10 29.04 21.40 25.75
N GLU A 11 28.24 22.00 24.85
CA GLU A 11 26.82 22.20 25.13
C GLU A 11 26.10 20.84 25.34
N PRO A 12 25.10 20.78 26.24
CA PRO A 12 24.41 19.54 26.59
C PRO A 12 23.86 18.77 25.37
N GLU A 13 23.39 19.51 24.36
CA GLU A 13 22.88 18.95 23.09
C GLU A 13 24.00 18.24 22.32
N GLN A 14 25.14 18.87 22.13
CA GLN A 14 26.29 18.30 21.43
C GLN A 14 26.83 17.08 22.15
N LYS A 15 26.87 17.14 23.48
CA LYS A 15 27.29 16.02 24.33
C LYS A 15 26.36 14.82 24.13
N ALA A 16 25.04 15.02 24.17
CA ALA A 16 24.07 13.95 23.99
C ALA A 16 24.18 13.30 22.57
N LEU A 17 24.35 14.10 21.53
CA LEU A 17 24.56 13.59 20.17
C LEU A 17 25.84 12.76 20.04
N LYS A 18 26.96 13.26 20.56
CA LYS A 18 28.24 12.51 20.54
C LYS A 18 28.17 11.21 21.34
N MET A 19 27.45 11.20 22.46
CA MET A 19 27.24 9.98 23.24
C MET A 19 26.37 8.96 22.49
N ALA A 20 25.34 9.44 21.78
CA ALA A 20 24.52 8.58 20.96
C ALA A 20 25.32 7.93 19.82
N LEU A 21 26.10 8.73 19.09
CA LEU A 21 26.96 8.24 18.01
C LEU A 21 28.06 7.28 18.54
N PHE A 22 28.65 7.59 19.69
CA PHE A 22 29.65 6.73 20.31
C PHE A 22 29.06 5.38 20.75
N ALA A 23 27.88 5.40 21.36
CA ALA A 23 27.17 4.19 21.76
C ALA A 23 26.89 3.30 20.55
N GLU A 24 26.46 3.90 19.44
CA GLU A 24 26.22 3.20 18.17
C GLU A 24 27.48 2.56 17.61
N LEU A 25 28.60 3.30 17.57
CA LEU A 25 29.90 2.79 17.11
C LEU A 25 30.42 1.67 18.01
N SER A 26 30.02 1.65 19.28
CA SER A 26 30.38 0.63 20.25
C SER A 26 29.42 -0.58 20.26
N GLY A 27 28.44 -0.60 19.34
CA GLY A 27 27.44 -1.67 19.29
C GLY A 27 26.32 -1.56 20.34
N ASP A 28 26.26 -0.46 21.10
CA ASP A 28 25.16 -0.19 22.03
C ASP A 28 23.99 0.40 21.27
N SER A 29 22.95 -0.39 21.09
CA SER A 29 21.71 0.01 20.42
C SER A 29 20.72 0.72 21.34
N SER A 30 21.14 1.15 22.54
CA SER A 30 20.26 1.82 23.50
C SER A 30 19.73 3.15 22.95
N PRO A 31 18.41 3.40 22.94
CA PRO A 31 17.83 4.66 22.48
C PRO A 31 18.03 5.82 23.48
N ALA A 32 18.60 5.55 24.65
CA ALA A 32 18.65 6.52 25.75
C ALA A 32 19.33 7.84 25.36
N TYR A 33 20.49 7.78 24.72
CA TYR A 33 21.24 8.96 24.33
C TYR A 33 20.56 9.74 23.19
N TYR A 34 19.95 9.02 22.23
CA TYR A 34 19.17 9.67 21.17
C TYR A 34 17.94 10.37 21.73
N ASN A 35 17.24 9.76 22.69
CA ASN A 35 16.11 10.39 23.37
C ASN A 35 16.53 11.62 24.17
N GLN A 36 17.68 11.58 24.82
CA GLN A 36 18.26 12.73 25.50
C GLN A 36 18.59 13.86 24.51
N PHE A 37 19.19 13.55 23.38
CA PHE A 37 19.44 14.53 22.32
C PHE A 37 18.12 15.13 21.77
N LEU A 38 17.12 14.31 21.48
CA LEU A 38 15.81 14.77 21.00
C LEU A 38 15.11 15.72 21.98
N ALA A 39 15.32 15.53 23.29
CA ALA A 39 14.79 16.42 24.32
C ALA A 39 15.51 17.78 24.39
N LEU A 40 16.78 17.82 24.04
CA LEU A 40 17.62 19.02 24.16
C LEU A 40 17.66 19.84 22.84
N THR A 41 17.67 19.18 21.68
CA THR A 41 17.83 19.88 20.39
C THR A 41 16.62 20.73 20.05
N LYS A 42 16.88 21.92 19.50
CA LYS A 42 15.88 22.81 18.90
C LYS A 42 15.83 22.67 17.38
N ASN A 43 16.77 21.93 16.79
CA ASN A 43 16.82 21.71 15.36
C ASN A 43 15.75 20.68 14.94
N ALA A 44 14.73 21.16 14.22
CA ALA A 44 13.60 20.32 13.79
C ALA A 44 14.03 19.21 12.82
N GLU A 45 14.90 19.50 11.85
CA GLU A 45 15.38 18.51 10.88
C GLU A 45 16.15 17.38 11.57
N MET A 46 17.02 17.72 12.53
CA MET A 46 17.74 16.72 13.31
C MET A 46 16.79 15.86 14.15
N LYS A 47 15.70 16.45 14.69
CA LYS A 47 14.68 15.67 15.39
C LYS A 47 14.03 14.65 14.47
N GLU A 48 13.63 15.08 13.29
CA GLU A 48 12.99 14.23 12.29
C GLU A 48 13.89 13.07 11.85
N LEU A 49 15.14 13.37 11.51
CA LEU A 49 16.10 12.36 11.04
C LEU A 49 16.45 11.33 12.12
N ILE A 50 16.71 11.79 13.35
CA ILE A 50 17.00 10.88 14.47
C ILE A 50 15.78 10.03 14.83
N ALA A 51 14.59 10.63 14.87
CA ALA A 51 13.36 9.89 15.10
C ALA A 51 13.14 8.79 14.04
N LEU A 52 13.37 9.11 12.76
CA LEU A 52 13.29 8.15 11.67
C LEU A 52 14.30 7.01 11.83
N GLU A 53 15.55 7.34 12.18
CA GLU A 53 16.59 6.34 12.40
C GLU A 53 16.28 5.42 13.60
N MET A 54 15.73 5.97 14.68
CA MET A 54 15.26 5.18 15.81
C MET A 54 14.15 4.21 15.44
N ILE A 55 13.19 4.64 14.61
CA ILE A 55 12.12 3.78 14.09
C ILE A 55 12.72 2.67 13.20
N ARG A 56 13.69 2.98 12.35
CA ARG A 56 14.37 2.02 11.47
C ARG A 56 15.06 0.89 12.25
N LYS A 57 15.73 1.23 13.32
CA LYS A 57 16.44 0.28 14.19
C LYS A 57 15.52 -0.51 15.12
N SER A 58 14.27 -0.08 15.24
CA SER A 58 13.33 -0.66 16.18
C SER A 58 12.94 -2.12 15.84
N LYS A 59 12.73 -2.88 16.91
CA LYS A 59 12.05 -4.19 16.87
C LYS A 59 10.53 -4.05 16.97
N GLN A 60 10.03 -2.87 17.37
CA GLN A 60 8.61 -2.57 17.54
C GLN A 60 8.25 -1.24 16.81
N PRO A 61 8.44 -1.18 15.48
CA PRO A 61 8.41 0.09 14.76
C PRO A 61 7.07 0.84 14.89
N LEU A 62 5.94 0.14 14.98
CA LEU A 62 4.63 0.77 15.15
C LEU A 62 4.53 1.54 16.48
N LYS A 63 5.08 0.99 17.56
CA LYS A 63 5.13 1.65 18.87
C LYS A 63 6.02 2.88 18.84
N ASP A 64 7.17 2.76 18.17
CA ASP A 64 8.13 3.86 18.09
C ASP A 64 7.65 4.95 17.12
N ILE A 65 6.95 4.61 16.05
CA ILE A 65 6.24 5.60 15.22
C ILE A 65 5.27 6.42 16.07
N ALA A 66 4.45 5.76 16.90
CA ALA A 66 3.51 6.46 17.78
C ALA A 66 4.22 7.37 18.79
N PHE A 67 5.35 6.91 19.35
CA PHE A 67 6.16 7.67 20.29
C PHE A 67 6.83 8.90 19.66
N TYR A 68 7.44 8.73 18.48
CA TYR A 68 8.16 9.80 17.79
C TYR A 68 7.31 10.67 16.87
N ARG A 69 6.03 10.36 16.68
CA ARG A 69 5.13 11.00 15.69
C ARG A 69 5.19 12.53 15.72
N LYS A 70 5.23 13.13 16.90
CA LYS A 70 5.26 14.60 17.05
C LYS A 70 6.51 15.26 16.43
N ASN A 71 7.60 14.53 16.29
CA ASN A 71 8.80 15.08 15.67
C ASN A 71 8.64 15.33 14.17
N PHE A 72 7.63 14.71 13.53
CA PHE A 72 7.35 14.82 12.09
C PHE A 72 6.24 15.82 11.74
N GLU A 73 5.80 16.65 12.70
CA GLU A 73 4.70 17.59 12.50
C GLU A 73 4.95 18.54 11.31
N LYS A 74 6.21 18.98 11.13
CA LYS A 74 6.60 19.87 10.02
C LYS A 74 6.88 19.14 8.71
N ASN A 75 7.08 17.82 8.76
CA ASN A 75 7.41 17.01 7.60
C ASN A 75 6.66 15.66 7.61
N PRO A 76 5.35 15.68 7.35
CA PRO A 76 4.55 14.46 7.30
C PRO A 76 5.02 13.43 6.28
N GLY A 77 5.78 13.84 5.26
CA GLY A 77 6.40 12.96 4.29
C GLY A 77 7.39 11.99 4.93
N LEU A 78 8.22 12.46 5.88
CA LEU A 78 9.14 11.58 6.63
C LEU A 78 8.39 10.62 7.56
N LEU A 79 7.25 11.03 8.12
CA LEU A 79 6.38 10.10 8.86
C LEU A 79 5.83 9.01 7.92
N GLY A 80 5.38 9.38 6.73
CA GLY A 80 4.97 8.45 5.70
C GLY A 80 6.08 7.47 5.31
N GLN A 81 7.32 7.98 5.20
CA GLN A 81 8.51 7.17 4.96
C GLN A 81 8.74 6.16 6.10
N ALA A 82 8.62 6.59 7.36
CA ALA A 82 8.74 5.71 8.51
C ALA A 82 7.73 4.56 8.49
N TYR A 83 6.47 4.85 8.13
CA TYR A 83 5.45 3.82 7.96
C TYR A 83 5.77 2.86 6.80
N MET A 84 6.22 3.36 5.66
CA MET A 84 6.60 2.53 4.51
C MET A 84 7.73 1.57 4.85
N GLU A 85 8.79 2.06 5.49
CA GLU A 85 9.94 1.26 5.90
C GLU A 85 9.56 0.22 6.97
N ALA A 86 8.78 0.65 7.98
CA ALA A 86 8.27 -0.24 9.01
C ALA A 86 7.41 -1.37 8.43
N PHE A 87 6.51 -1.04 7.51
CA PHE A 87 5.69 -2.02 6.80
C PHE A 87 6.56 -2.92 5.91
N GLY A 88 7.48 -2.34 5.15
CA GLY A 88 8.42 -3.09 4.30
C GLY A 88 9.22 -4.14 5.08
N LYS A 89 9.67 -3.77 6.28
CA LYS A 89 10.46 -4.63 7.18
C LYS A 89 9.62 -5.73 7.85
N THR A 90 8.43 -5.39 8.34
CA THR A 90 7.64 -6.30 9.19
C THR A 90 6.56 -7.06 8.42
N LYS A 91 6.06 -6.51 7.32
CA LYS A 91 4.85 -6.95 6.60
C LYS A 91 3.61 -7.04 7.52
N ASP A 92 3.64 -6.34 8.66
CA ASP A 92 2.53 -6.34 9.61
C ASP A 92 1.38 -5.45 9.08
N PRO A 93 0.20 -6.02 8.80
CA PRO A 93 -0.95 -5.26 8.33
C PRO A 93 -1.41 -4.17 9.31
N LYS A 94 -1.07 -4.28 10.61
CA LYS A 94 -1.37 -3.25 11.60
C LYS A 94 -0.59 -1.95 11.34
N VAL A 95 0.65 -2.07 10.85
CA VAL A 95 1.46 -0.90 10.46
C VAL A 95 0.80 -0.18 9.29
N LEU A 96 0.38 -0.93 8.27
CA LEU A 96 -0.32 -0.37 7.11
C LEU A 96 -1.65 0.31 7.52
N GLN A 97 -2.46 -0.37 8.33
CA GLN A 97 -3.73 0.19 8.81
C GLN A 97 -3.54 1.43 9.68
N ALA A 98 -2.49 1.49 10.50
CA ALA A 98 -2.16 2.68 11.28
C ALA A 98 -1.78 3.85 10.36
N ALA A 99 -0.97 3.60 9.34
CA ALA A 99 -0.60 4.58 8.33
C ALA A 99 -1.82 5.15 7.60
N LEU A 100 -2.73 4.28 7.16
CA LEU A 100 -3.94 4.70 6.43
C LEU A 100 -4.91 5.55 7.28
N LYS A 101 -4.85 5.43 8.60
CA LYS A 101 -5.63 6.21 9.55
C LYS A 101 -4.94 7.51 9.97
N ASP A 102 -3.64 7.66 9.71
CA ASP A 102 -2.89 8.84 10.12
C ASP A 102 -3.16 10.01 9.15
N GLU A 103 -3.89 11.01 9.64
CA GLU A 103 -4.32 12.17 8.84
C GLU A 103 -3.15 12.99 8.30
N TRP A 104 -1.99 12.98 8.97
CA TRP A 104 -0.82 13.75 8.53
C TRP A 104 -0.25 13.22 7.24
N ILE A 105 -0.25 11.91 7.05
CA ILE A 105 0.33 11.30 5.84
C ILE A 105 -0.68 11.12 4.68
N GLN A 106 -1.98 11.22 4.94
CA GLN A 106 -3.00 10.96 3.90
C GLN A 106 -2.86 11.84 2.65
N LYS A 107 -2.30 13.04 2.80
CA LYS A 107 -2.08 13.99 1.70
C LYS A 107 -0.65 13.95 1.15
N THR A 108 0.19 13.06 1.66
CA THR A 108 1.58 12.92 1.22
C THR A 108 1.71 11.89 0.08
N PRO A 109 2.75 11.99 -0.76
CA PRO A 109 3.07 10.96 -1.75
C PRO A 109 3.20 9.56 -1.14
N GLN A 110 3.81 9.46 0.04
CA GLN A 110 3.99 8.19 0.76
C GLN A 110 2.65 7.60 1.20
N GLY A 111 1.74 8.43 1.70
CA GLY A 111 0.38 8.01 2.04
C GLY A 111 -0.40 7.51 0.82
N ALA A 112 -0.24 8.18 -0.33
CA ALA A 112 -0.85 7.74 -1.59
C ALA A 112 -0.30 6.37 -2.03
N ILE A 113 1.01 6.13 -1.88
CA ILE A 113 1.64 4.83 -2.18
C ILE A 113 1.09 3.74 -1.26
N LEU A 114 1.04 3.98 0.05
CA LEU A 114 0.52 3.01 1.03
C LEU A 114 -0.96 2.69 0.78
N PHE A 115 -1.76 3.72 0.47
CA PHE A 115 -3.16 3.53 0.08
C PHE A 115 -3.28 2.65 -1.17
N ARG A 116 -2.52 2.96 -2.23
CA ARG A 116 -2.54 2.17 -3.47
C ARG A 116 -2.15 0.72 -3.21
N TYR A 117 -1.10 0.49 -2.41
CA TYR A 117 -0.70 -0.87 -2.04
C TYR A 117 -1.82 -1.65 -1.35
N ASP A 118 -2.43 -1.08 -0.29
CA ASP A 118 -3.54 -1.71 0.44
C ASP A 118 -4.72 -2.02 -0.48
N PHE A 119 -5.06 -1.04 -1.34
CA PHE A 119 -6.16 -1.15 -2.25
C PHE A 119 -5.94 -2.23 -3.31
N LEU A 120 -4.77 -2.26 -3.96
CA LEU A 120 -4.42 -3.27 -4.95
C LEU A 120 -4.34 -4.67 -4.34
N ALA A 121 -3.83 -4.80 -3.10
CA ALA A 121 -3.85 -6.05 -2.36
C ALA A 121 -5.29 -6.53 -2.09
N SER A 122 -6.20 -5.60 -1.75
CA SER A 122 -7.63 -5.89 -1.56
C SER A 122 -8.29 -6.36 -2.87
N ILE A 123 -7.96 -5.74 -4.01
CA ILE A 123 -8.45 -6.17 -5.34
C ILE A 123 -7.93 -7.58 -5.65
N ALA A 124 -6.65 -7.85 -5.43
CA ALA A 124 -6.06 -9.16 -5.68
C ALA A 124 -6.72 -10.27 -4.84
N ALA A 125 -6.99 -9.99 -3.56
CA ALA A 125 -7.71 -10.89 -2.67
C ALA A 125 -9.15 -11.13 -3.17
N GLN A 126 -9.87 -10.08 -3.56
CA GLN A 126 -11.25 -10.20 -4.09
C GLN A 126 -11.27 -10.97 -5.41
N ARG A 127 -10.29 -10.74 -6.30
CA ARG A 127 -10.12 -11.51 -7.54
C ARG A 127 -9.96 -13.01 -7.24
N ALA A 128 -9.13 -13.38 -6.28
CA ALA A 128 -8.91 -14.77 -5.90
C ALA A 128 -10.21 -15.43 -5.37
N VAL A 129 -10.97 -14.70 -4.54
CA VAL A 129 -12.28 -15.19 -4.03
C VAL A 129 -13.25 -15.42 -5.18
N LEU A 130 -13.40 -14.46 -6.09
CA LEU A 130 -14.29 -14.56 -7.25
C LEU A 130 -13.86 -15.68 -8.19
N ALA A 131 -12.55 -15.82 -8.46
CA ALA A 131 -12.02 -16.88 -9.33
C ALA A 131 -12.27 -18.29 -8.77
N ALA A 132 -12.16 -18.45 -7.45
CA ALA A 132 -12.40 -19.73 -6.78
C ALA A 132 -13.90 -20.09 -6.68
N HIS A 133 -14.79 -19.11 -6.77
CA HIS A 133 -16.22 -19.32 -6.59
C HIS A 133 -16.84 -20.00 -7.80
N LYS A 134 -17.64 -21.05 -7.55
CA LYS A 134 -18.39 -21.80 -8.59
C LYS A 134 -19.87 -21.78 -8.29
N ILE A 135 -20.68 -21.73 -9.34
CA ILE A 135 -22.13 -21.94 -9.22
C ILE A 135 -22.40 -23.45 -9.11
N ASP A 136 -23.10 -23.86 -8.08
CA ASP A 136 -23.46 -25.27 -7.83
C ASP A 136 -24.92 -25.49 -8.21
N SER A 137 -25.17 -26.20 -9.31
CA SER A 137 -26.51 -26.52 -9.84
C SER A 137 -27.02 -27.89 -9.44
N LYS A 138 -26.40 -28.59 -8.48
CA LYS A 138 -26.83 -29.95 -8.06
C LYS A 138 -28.29 -30.02 -7.59
N ASN A 139 -28.77 -28.97 -6.96
CA ASN A 139 -30.16 -28.83 -6.57
C ASN A 139 -30.52 -27.34 -6.42
N GLN A 140 -31.80 -27.03 -6.41
CA GLN A 140 -32.31 -25.66 -6.35
C GLN A 140 -31.79 -24.87 -5.12
N LYS A 141 -31.67 -25.51 -3.96
CA LYS A 141 -31.22 -24.84 -2.73
C LYS A 141 -29.74 -24.41 -2.85
N THR A 142 -28.87 -25.29 -3.33
CA THR A 142 -27.44 -24.98 -3.53
C THR A 142 -27.26 -23.96 -4.65
N LEU A 143 -28.03 -24.05 -5.73
CA LEU A 143 -28.00 -23.09 -6.83
C LEU A 143 -28.32 -21.67 -6.32
N VAL A 144 -29.43 -21.49 -5.63
CA VAL A 144 -29.82 -20.18 -5.09
C VAL A 144 -28.79 -19.65 -4.10
N ALA A 145 -28.25 -20.53 -3.25
CA ALA A 145 -27.24 -20.12 -2.26
C ALA A 145 -25.94 -19.65 -2.93
N THR A 146 -25.45 -20.36 -3.96
CA THR A 146 -24.21 -19.99 -4.66
C THR A 146 -24.39 -18.75 -5.55
N ILE A 147 -25.55 -18.56 -6.17
CA ILE A 147 -25.90 -17.31 -6.88
C ILE A 147 -25.89 -16.11 -5.92
N LYS A 148 -26.52 -16.22 -4.75
CA LYS A 148 -26.51 -15.17 -3.73
C LYS A 148 -25.11 -14.86 -3.24
N ALA A 149 -24.29 -15.89 -3.02
CA ALA A 149 -22.90 -15.71 -2.62
C ALA A 149 -22.09 -14.98 -3.70
N ARG A 150 -22.25 -15.34 -4.99
CA ARG A 150 -21.59 -14.64 -6.10
C ARG A 150 -22.00 -13.16 -6.16
N ASN A 151 -23.30 -12.86 -6.02
CA ASN A 151 -23.78 -11.48 -6.02
C ASN A 151 -23.12 -10.67 -4.92
N LYS A 152 -23.03 -11.22 -3.70
CA LYS A 152 -22.37 -10.54 -2.58
C LYS A 152 -20.88 -10.27 -2.85
N GLU A 153 -20.18 -11.17 -3.52
CA GLU A 153 -18.77 -10.96 -3.88
C GLU A 153 -18.63 -9.94 -5.02
N LEU A 154 -19.57 -9.88 -5.97
CA LEU A 154 -19.60 -8.85 -7.00
C LEU A 154 -19.89 -7.46 -6.41
N GLU A 155 -20.79 -7.35 -5.44
CA GLU A 155 -21.05 -6.10 -4.70
C GLU A 155 -19.79 -5.58 -3.98
N LYS A 156 -18.97 -6.48 -3.43
CA LYS A 156 -17.68 -6.09 -2.86
C LYS A 156 -16.72 -5.55 -3.92
N ALA A 157 -16.64 -6.19 -5.08
CA ALA A 157 -15.81 -5.72 -6.19
C ALA A 157 -16.29 -4.35 -6.70
N GLU A 158 -17.59 -4.13 -6.82
CA GLU A 158 -18.19 -2.83 -7.14
C GLU A 158 -17.85 -1.78 -6.10
N GLY A 159 -17.92 -2.12 -4.81
CA GLY A 159 -17.55 -1.23 -3.71
C GLY A 159 -16.07 -0.85 -3.71
N LEU A 160 -15.18 -1.74 -4.15
CA LEU A 160 -13.77 -1.41 -4.36
C LEU A 160 -13.62 -0.36 -5.49
N ALA A 161 -14.30 -0.54 -6.62
CA ALA A 161 -14.26 0.43 -7.71
C ALA A 161 -14.75 1.83 -7.25
N GLN A 162 -15.84 1.88 -6.51
CA GLN A 162 -16.37 3.14 -5.96
C GLN A 162 -15.40 3.83 -5.00
N LYS A 163 -14.76 3.06 -4.10
CA LYS A 163 -13.73 3.61 -3.19
C LYS A 163 -12.53 4.17 -3.93
N ALA A 164 -12.08 3.51 -4.99
CA ALA A 164 -10.98 4.01 -5.80
C ALA A 164 -11.33 5.33 -6.50
N ILE A 165 -12.55 5.46 -7.02
CA ILE A 165 -13.06 6.69 -7.62
C ILE A 165 -13.04 7.82 -6.58
N GLN A 166 -13.57 7.59 -5.37
CA GLN A 166 -13.61 8.57 -4.30
C GLN A 166 -12.22 9.05 -3.86
N LYS A 167 -11.23 8.17 -3.89
CA LYS A 167 -9.84 8.51 -3.55
C LYS A 167 -9.06 9.13 -4.70
N GLY A 168 -9.59 9.16 -5.91
CA GLY A 168 -8.93 9.75 -7.07
C GLY A 168 -7.71 8.96 -7.57
N ASP A 169 -7.49 7.74 -7.09
CA ASP A 169 -6.41 6.89 -7.58
C ASP A 169 -6.83 6.15 -8.85
N TRP A 170 -6.51 6.75 -9.98
CA TRP A 170 -6.91 6.27 -11.31
C TRP A 170 -6.39 4.87 -11.64
N THR A 171 -5.20 4.47 -11.16
CA THR A 171 -4.66 3.12 -11.36
C THR A 171 -5.56 2.07 -10.69
N SER A 172 -5.86 2.30 -9.42
CA SER A 172 -6.76 1.43 -8.67
C SER A 172 -8.17 1.42 -9.26
N GLN A 173 -8.65 2.57 -9.78
CA GLN A 173 -9.94 2.64 -10.48
C GLN A 173 -10.00 1.69 -11.68
N LEU A 174 -8.99 1.75 -12.55
CA LEU A 174 -8.95 0.93 -13.76
C LEU A 174 -8.90 -0.57 -13.43
N VAL A 175 -8.04 -0.96 -12.49
CA VAL A 175 -7.91 -2.36 -12.09
C VAL A 175 -9.20 -2.87 -11.44
N ALA A 176 -9.84 -2.07 -10.59
CA ALA A 176 -11.11 -2.43 -9.97
C ALA A 176 -12.25 -2.52 -10.98
N LEU A 177 -12.33 -1.58 -11.93
CA LEU A 177 -13.32 -1.62 -13.01
C LEU A 177 -13.16 -2.85 -13.90
N GLN A 178 -11.91 -3.21 -14.24
CA GLN A 178 -11.65 -4.41 -15.01
C GLN A 178 -12.04 -5.69 -14.25
N LEU A 179 -11.75 -5.77 -12.95
CA LEU A 179 -12.20 -6.91 -12.12
C LEU A 179 -13.71 -7.02 -12.14
N PHE A 180 -14.41 -5.91 -11.87
CA PHE A 180 -15.86 -5.88 -11.83
C PHE A 180 -16.48 -6.22 -13.19
N ALA A 181 -15.93 -5.68 -14.29
CA ALA A 181 -16.39 -5.97 -15.64
C ALA A 181 -16.22 -7.45 -16.01
N SER A 182 -15.01 -7.99 -15.83
CA SER A 182 -14.69 -9.37 -16.20
C SER A 182 -15.51 -10.37 -15.39
N GLU A 183 -15.67 -10.16 -14.08
CA GLU A 183 -16.39 -11.08 -13.22
C GLU A 183 -17.92 -10.98 -13.40
N SER A 184 -18.46 -9.78 -13.68
CA SER A 184 -19.87 -9.61 -14.03
C SER A 184 -20.18 -10.29 -15.37
N GLY A 185 -19.31 -10.12 -16.37
CA GLY A 185 -19.44 -10.80 -17.67
C GLY A 185 -19.36 -12.32 -17.55
N ARG A 186 -18.41 -12.83 -16.71
CA ARG A 186 -18.32 -14.26 -16.42
C ARG A 186 -19.59 -14.77 -15.76
N PHE A 187 -20.11 -14.07 -14.76
CA PHE A 187 -21.33 -14.48 -14.07
C PHE A 187 -22.55 -14.47 -15.00
N TYR A 188 -22.65 -13.49 -15.90
CA TYR A 188 -23.66 -13.50 -16.96
C TYR A 188 -23.60 -14.79 -17.79
N GLN A 189 -22.43 -15.19 -18.26
CA GLN A 189 -22.24 -16.41 -19.04
C GLN A 189 -22.55 -17.68 -18.23
N GLU A 190 -22.11 -17.75 -16.96
CA GLU A 190 -22.39 -18.84 -16.04
C GLU A 190 -23.91 -19.02 -15.84
N LEU A 191 -24.69 -17.94 -15.69
CA LEU A 191 -26.15 -18.01 -15.55
C LEU A 191 -26.81 -18.55 -16.81
N LEU A 192 -26.41 -18.09 -17.99
CA LEU A 192 -26.95 -18.59 -19.25
C LEU A 192 -26.58 -20.07 -19.58
N SER A 193 -25.50 -20.54 -18.95
CA SER A 193 -24.99 -21.91 -19.10
C SER A 193 -25.58 -22.88 -18.07
N LEU A 194 -26.52 -22.42 -17.22
CA LEU A 194 -27.16 -23.32 -16.25
C LEU A 194 -27.91 -24.46 -16.97
N PRO A 195 -27.82 -25.68 -16.44
CA PRO A 195 -28.51 -26.82 -17.05
C PRO A 195 -30.02 -26.63 -17.06
N MET A 196 -30.65 -27.06 -18.15
CA MET A 196 -32.09 -27.11 -18.23
C MET A 196 -32.62 -28.14 -17.22
N PRO A 197 -33.67 -27.83 -16.45
CA PRO A 197 -34.33 -28.82 -15.62
C PRO A 197 -34.95 -29.94 -16.46
N ASP A 198 -34.87 -31.19 -15.98
CA ASP A 198 -35.46 -32.33 -16.66
C ASP A 198 -36.99 -32.24 -16.65
N GLY A 199 -37.61 -32.77 -17.71
CA GLY A 199 -39.04 -32.93 -17.80
C GLY A 199 -39.85 -31.71 -18.23
N LEU A 200 -39.19 -30.63 -18.67
CA LEU A 200 -39.84 -29.44 -19.21
C LEU A 200 -40.31 -29.69 -20.64
N SER A 201 -41.50 -29.26 -21.01
CA SER A 201 -41.99 -29.15 -22.38
C SER A 201 -41.20 -28.07 -23.14
N ASP A 202 -41.27 -28.05 -24.49
CA ASP A 202 -40.57 -27.06 -25.34
C ASP A 202 -40.97 -25.62 -24.97
N GLU A 203 -42.24 -25.40 -24.63
CA GLU A 203 -42.72 -24.10 -24.21
C GLU A 203 -42.13 -23.67 -22.85
N GLU A 204 -42.10 -24.59 -21.88
CA GLU A 204 -41.50 -24.33 -20.55
C GLU A 204 -39.99 -24.13 -20.65
N GLN A 205 -39.30 -24.82 -21.54
CA GLN A 205 -37.88 -24.59 -21.84
C GLN A 205 -37.66 -23.18 -22.36
N GLY A 206 -38.50 -22.71 -23.29
CA GLY A 206 -38.47 -21.35 -23.82
C GLY A 206 -38.68 -20.29 -22.71
N GLN A 207 -39.66 -20.54 -21.85
CA GLN A 207 -39.92 -19.66 -20.69
C GLN A 207 -38.73 -19.65 -19.71
N TYR A 208 -38.15 -20.79 -19.39
CA TYR A 208 -36.97 -20.90 -18.53
C TYR A 208 -35.77 -20.14 -19.07
N MET A 209 -35.45 -20.31 -20.37
CA MET A 209 -34.34 -19.57 -21.02
C MET A 209 -34.58 -18.06 -21.03
N ASN A 210 -35.82 -17.63 -21.26
CA ASN A 210 -36.17 -16.21 -21.21
C ASN A 210 -35.98 -15.65 -19.79
N LEU A 211 -36.43 -16.39 -18.76
CA LEU A 211 -36.24 -16.00 -17.39
C LEU A 211 -34.76 -15.89 -17.00
N LEU A 212 -33.93 -16.87 -17.37
CA LEU A 212 -32.48 -16.83 -17.16
C LEU A 212 -31.85 -15.62 -17.85
N SER A 213 -32.23 -15.35 -19.09
CA SER A 213 -31.75 -14.20 -19.85
C SER A 213 -32.10 -12.87 -19.16
N GLN A 214 -33.36 -12.74 -18.68
CA GLN A 214 -33.79 -11.56 -17.93
C GLN A 214 -33.02 -11.39 -16.60
N GLN A 215 -32.79 -12.48 -15.88
CA GLN A 215 -32.03 -12.45 -14.61
C GLN A 215 -30.55 -12.17 -14.83
N ALA A 216 -29.97 -12.59 -15.94
CA ALA A 216 -28.59 -12.39 -16.29
C ALA A 216 -28.32 -11.00 -16.91
N ALA A 217 -29.28 -10.39 -17.58
CA ALA A 217 -29.13 -9.13 -18.31
C ALA A 217 -28.50 -7.98 -17.49
N PRO A 218 -28.83 -7.75 -16.21
CA PRO A 218 -28.19 -6.72 -15.39
C PRO A 218 -26.68 -6.89 -15.28
N PHE A 219 -26.17 -8.11 -15.22
CA PHE A 219 -24.73 -8.38 -15.13
C PHE A 219 -24.01 -8.10 -16.45
N LYS A 220 -24.65 -8.38 -17.59
CA LYS A 220 -24.17 -7.98 -18.89
C LYS A 220 -24.03 -6.47 -18.98
N THR A 221 -25.07 -5.73 -18.65
CA THR A 221 -25.08 -4.26 -18.67
C THR A 221 -23.99 -3.66 -17.77
N LYS A 222 -23.86 -4.17 -16.55
CA LYS A 222 -22.81 -3.73 -15.62
C LYS A 222 -21.40 -4.01 -16.14
N SER A 223 -21.18 -5.20 -16.73
CA SER A 223 -19.92 -5.57 -17.36
C SER A 223 -19.56 -4.61 -18.50
N GLU A 224 -20.49 -4.38 -19.42
CA GLU A 224 -20.30 -3.49 -20.57
C GLU A 224 -20.02 -2.04 -20.15
N GLN A 225 -20.78 -1.51 -19.20
CA GLN A 225 -20.59 -0.15 -18.68
C GLN A 225 -19.23 0.03 -18.01
N ALA A 226 -18.78 -0.95 -17.22
CA ALA A 226 -17.47 -0.89 -16.58
C ALA A 226 -16.34 -1.01 -17.62
N MET A 227 -16.50 -1.90 -18.61
CA MET A 227 -15.50 -2.07 -19.68
C MET A 227 -15.40 -0.82 -20.56
N MET A 228 -16.51 -0.16 -20.89
CA MET A 228 -16.49 1.11 -21.63
C MET A 228 -15.56 2.14 -20.96
N LYS A 229 -15.61 2.28 -19.64
CA LYS A 229 -14.71 3.20 -18.91
C LYS A 229 -13.25 2.80 -19.00
N VAL A 230 -12.95 1.51 -19.02
CA VAL A 230 -11.59 1.00 -19.25
C VAL A 230 -11.14 1.28 -20.67
N ASP A 231 -12.02 1.07 -21.66
CA ASP A 231 -11.74 1.33 -23.07
C ASP A 231 -11.55 2.82 -23.36
N GLU A 232 -12.35 3.70 -22.74
CA GLU A 232 -12.17 5.16 -22.80
C GLU A 232 -10.78 5.56 -22.33
N PHE A 233 -10.28 4.96 -21.24
CA PHE A 233 -8.91 5.20 -20.79
C PHE A 233 -7.88 4.82 -21.86
N TRP A 234 -8.05 3.66 -22.53
CA TRP A 234 -7.11 3.23 -23.57
C TRP A 234 -7.20 4.06 -24.85
N ALA A 235 -8.39 4.55 -25.18
CA ALA A 235 -8.63 5.37 -26.37
C ALA A 235 -8.12 6.82 -26.21
N THR A 236 -8.15 7.38 -24.98
CA THR A 236 -7.83 8.79 -24.73
C THR A 236 -6.31 9.01 -24.78
N PRO A 237 -5.78 9.88 -25.66
CA PRO A 237 -4.42 10.36 -25.58
C PRO A 237 -4.24 11.14 -24.27
N ASN A 238 -3.30 10.78 -23.45
CA ASN A 238 -3.14 11.47 -22.18
C ASN A 238 -1.74 11.32 -21.58
N TRP A 239 -1.51 12.02 -20.49
CA TRP A 239 -0.30 12.02 -19.69
C TRP A 239 0.15 10.64 -19.15
N LYS A 240 -0.70 9.60 -19.26
CA LYS A 240 -0.41 8.23 -18.83
C LYS A 240 0.22 7.36 -19.92
N GLU A 241 0.79 7.99 -20.95
CA GLU A 241 1.41 7.32 -22.09
C GLU A 241 2.49 6.30 -21.67
N ASN A 242 3.28 6.66 -20.65
CA ASN A 242 4.32 5.75 -20.12
C ASN A 242 3.72 4.44 -19.57
N LEU A 243 2.56 4.50 -18.91
CA LEU A 243 1.87 3.29 -18.45
C LEU A 243 1.31 2.49 -19.64
N LYS A 244 0.66 3.17 -20.58
CA LYS A 244 0.15 2.55 -21.80
C LYS A 244 1.26 1.86 -22.56
N ASN A 245 2.42 2.50 -22.69
CA ASN A 245 3.60 1.94 -23.37
C ASN A 245 4.15 0.72 -22.65
N GLY A 246 4.18 0.71 -21.32
CA GLY A 246 4.59 -0.43 -20.51
C GLY A 246 3.65 -1.63 -20.59
N LEU A 247 2.40 -1.42 -21.02
CA LEU A 247 1.35 -2.43 -21.15
C LEU A 247 1.00 -2.76 -22.61
N LYS A 248 1.74 -2.19 -23.59
CA LYS A 248 1.42 -2.27 -25.04
C LYS A 248 1.19 -3.68 -25.58
N SER A 249 1.87 -4.67 -25.02
CA SER A 249 1.74 -6.07 -25.47
C SER A 249 0.59 -6.82 -24.82
N ASN A 250 0.06 -6.30 -23.72
CA ASN A 250 -1.02 -6.96 -22.97
C ASN A 250 -1.87 -5.91 -22.25
N LYS A 251 -3.11 -5.71 -22.72
CA LYS A 251 -4.09 -4.82 -22.09
C LYS A 251 -4.66 -5.39 -20.77
N ASP A 252 -4.17 -6.53 -20.31
CA ASP A 252 -4.59 -7.12 -19.06
C ASP A 252 -3.99 -6.34 -17.88
N LEU A 253 -4.83 -5.55 -17.24
CA LEU A 253 -4.47 -4.77 -16.06
C LEU A 253 -4.14 -5.65 -14.84
N PHE A 254 -4.49 -6.92 -14.83
CA PHE A 254 -4.12 -7.84 -13.75
C PHE A 254 -2.63 -8.20 -13.76
N VAL A 255 -2.01 -8.25 -14.93
CA VAL A 255 -0.54 -8.36 -15.02
C VAL A 255 0.14 -7.13 -14.42
N TYR A 256 -0.42 -5.95 -14.64
CA TYR A 256 0.04 -4.72 -14.01
C TYR A 256 -0.18 -4.75 -12.50
N LEU A 257 -1.33 -5.23 -12.03
CA LEU A 257 -1.65 -5.37 -10.61
C LEU A 257 -0.57 -6.15 -9.86
N ASP A 258 -0.22 -7.34 -10.33
CA ASP A 258 0.78 -8.19 -9.68
C ASP A 258 2.16 -7.53 -9.68
N ARG A 259 2.54 -6.88 -10.78
CA ARG A 259 3.80 -6.14 -10.89
C ARG A 259 3.85 -4.94 -9.95
N GLU A 260 2.75 -4.17 -9.86
CA GLU A 260 2.68 -2.98 -8.98
C GLU A 260 2.72 -3.37 -7.51
N ILE A 261 2.01 -4.41 -7.09
CA ILE A 261 2.07 -4.93 -5.72
C ILE A 261 3.50 -5.36 -5.37
N ASN A 262 4.17 -6.06 -6.27
CA ASN A 262 5.55 -6.49 -6.07
C ASN A 262 6.51 -5.31 -6.02
N SER A 263 6.34 -4.32 -6.91
CA SER A 263 7.15 -3.09 -6.94
C SER A 263 6.96 -2.28 -5.66
N LEU A 264 5.73 -2.03 -5.23
CA LEU A 264 5.44 -1.30 -3.99
C LEU A 264 5.97 -2.06 -2.76
N SER A 265 5.90 -3.38 -2.77
CA SER A 265 6.51 -4.22 -1.74
C SER A 265 8.05 -4.11 -1.74
N GLY A 266 8.68 -3.94 -2.90
CA GLY A 266 10.11 -3.69 -3.09
C GLY A 266 10.51 -2.29 -2.64
N ILE A 267 9.77 -1.25 -3.06
CA ILE A 267 10.01 0.15 -2.66
C ILE A 267 10.00 0.29 -1.14
N ALA A 268 9.06 -0.34 -0.45
CA ALA A 268 9.05 -0.36 1.02
C ALA A 268 10.27 -1.09 1.62
N LYS A 269 10.96 -1.92 0.84
CA LYS A 269 12.15 -2.68 1.26
C LYS A 269 13.45 -1.95 0.94
N ASP A 270 13.47 -1.21 -0.17
CA ASP A 270 14.63 -0.53 -0.76
C ASP A 270 14.53 1.01 -0.66
N ALA A 271 13.45 1.53 -0.05
CA ALA A 271 13.28 2.97 0.19
C ALA A 271 14.45 3.48 1.02
N ASP A 272 15.37 3.67 0.30
CA ASP A 272 16.67 4.28 0.24
C ASP A 272 17.47 4.41 1.51
N LYS A 273 18.19 3.35 1.73
CA LYS A 273 19.50 3.43 2.37
C LYS A 273 20.43 4.47 1.68
N ALA A 274 20.24 4.76 0.39
CA ALA A 274 21.11 5.65 -0.37
C ALA A 274 20.83 7.13 -0.11
N ASP A 275 19.58 7.59 -0.23
CA ASP A 275 19.30 9.04 -0.14
C ASP A 275 19.32 9.55 1.30
N LEU A 276 18.85 8.76 2.26
CA LEU A 276 18.95 9.15 3.66
C LEU A 276 20.37 9.01 4.22
N LYS A 277 21.12 8.02 3.75
CA LYS A 277 22.54 7.96 4.05
C LYS A 277 23.26 9.16 3.50
N ALA A 278 22.97 9.59 2.27
CA ALA A 278 23.56 10.79 1.66
C ALA A 278 23.18 12.07 2.45
N ILE A 279 21.93 12.20 2.91
CA ILE A 279 21.47 13.32 3.74
C ILE A 279 22.11 13.27 5.13
N LEU A 280 22.17 12.10 5.75
CA LEU A 280 22.86 11.91 7.05
C LEU A 280 24.37 12.12 6.89
N ASP A 281 24.98 11.65 5.82
CA ASP A 281 26.40 11.86 5.52
C ASP A 281 26.70 13.33 5.21
N GLN A 282 25.81 14.07 4.54
CA GLN A 282 25.93 15.51 4.34
C GLN A 282 25.78 16.29 5.65
N GLN A 283 24.84 15.92 6.51
CA GLN A 283 24.65 16.61 7.78
C GLN A 283 25.69 16.20 8.83
N THR A 284 26.13 14.94 8.82
CA THR A 284 27.27 14.53 9.64
C THR A 284 28.57 15.14 9.11
N ALA A 285 28.75 15.33 7.81
CA ALA A 285 29.88 16.07 7.26
C ALA A 285 29.88 17.56 7.64
N ALA A 286 28.71 18.18 7.74
CA ALA A 286 28.56 19.56 8.24
C ALA A 286 28.86 19.69 9.76
N VAL A 287 28.69 18.60 10.52
CA VAL A 287 29.06 18.52 11.94
C VAL A 287 30.47 17.96 12.16
N ALA A 288 31.10 17.44 11.13
CA ALA A 288 32.33 16.64 11.13
C ALA A 288 33.69 17.38 11.09
N PRO A 289 33.83 18.71 11.24
CA PRO A 289 35.19 19.25 11.47
C PRO A 289 35.90 18.59 12.65
N ASN A 290 35.16 17.97 13.57
CA ASN A 290 35.71 17.39 14.79
C ASN A 290 35.89 15.86 14.79
N PHE A 291 35.47 15.13 13.75
CA PHE A 291 35.68 13.67 13.68
C PHE A 291 37.13 13.31 13.40
N LYS A 292 37.85 14.12 12.63
CA LYS A 292 39.31 13.94 12.41
C LYS A 292 40.13 14.04 13.70
N GLU A 293 39.65 14.82 14.69
CA GLU A 293 40.31 14.90 15.99
C GLU A 293 40.13 13.64 16.84
N ILE A 294 39.04 12.90 16.63
CA ILE A 294 38.77 11.62 17.34
C ILE A 294 39.61 10.49 16.75
N GLU A 295 39.84 10.46 15.44
CA GLU A 295 40.75 9.50 14.81
C GLU A 295 42.22 9.75 15.13
N GLN A 296 42.61 11.01 15.34
CA GLN A 296 43.98 11.36 15.74
C GLN A 296 44.25 11.14 17.25
N ALA A 297 43.19 10.87 18.03
CA ALA A 297 43.31 10.56 19.47
C ALA A 297 43.31 9.04 19.75
N ARG A 298 43.34 8.20 18.72
CA ARG A 298 43.60 6.75 18.80
C ARG A 298 45.10 6.48 18.58
#